data_3d9069cc670cb41333b523b8b975da5c
#
_entry.id   3d9069cc670cb41333b523b8b975da5c
#
_cell.length_a   1.000
_cell.length_b   1.000
_cell.length_c   1.000
_cell.angle_alpha   90.00
_cell.angle_beta   90.00
_cell.angle_gamma   90.00
#
_symmetry.space_group_name_H-M   'P 1'
#
loop_
_entity.id
_entity.type
_entity.pdbx_description
1 polymer ?
#
loop_
_entity_poly.entity_id
_entity_poly.type
_entity_poly.pdbx_seq_one_letter_code
_entity_poly.pdbx_strand_id
1 'polypeptide(L)'
;MWLNIHFGKLNFEPKYNSEIVLRTTKDMKRKILLLALTLITFTAFAQSEKLPIGPSSEETFFSVPYRLYPTQNMWTFIKLDTRNGKMWQVQYSMESESRFETILNFTPLVVKEKEVNNRFTLYPTQNIYTFILLDQIEGKTWQVQWSTKLENRAVVPIVQ
;
A
#
# COMPACT_ATOMS: atom_id res chain seq x y z
N MET A 1 42.62 32.17 -79.36
CA MET A 1 41.29 32.67 -79.25
C MET A 1 40.65 32.16 -77.95
N TRP A 2 40.80 32.92 -76.84
CA TRP A 2 40.33 32.53 -75.51
C TRP A 2 39.05 33.27 -75.20
N LEU A 3 37.98 32.51 -74.91
CA LEU A 3 36.68 33.06 -74.56
C LEU A 3 36.67 33.23 -73.01
N ASN A 4 36.61 34.50 -72.58
CA ASN A 4 36.46 34.84 -71.14
C ASN A 4 34.95 34.86 -70.83
N ILE A 5 34.54 33.81 -70.02
CA ILE A 5 33.17 33.76 -69.48
C ILE A 5 33.18 34.42 -68.10
N HIS A 6 32.51 35.57 -68.05
CA HIS A 6 32.33 36.32 -66.81
C HIS A 6 31.19 35.74 -66.03
N PHE A 7 31.51 35.05 -64.88
CA PHE A 7 30.49 34.59 -63.92
C PHE A 7 30.05 35.76 -63.03
N GLY A 8 28.84 36.28 -63.31
CA GLY A 8 28.21 37.24 -62.42
C GLY A 8 27.82 36.61 -61.11
N LYS A 9 28.37 37.12 -59.98
CA LYS A 9 27.94 36.77 -58.64
C LYS A 9 26.50 37.28 -58.42
N LEU A 10 25.55 36.35 -58.32
CA LEU A 10 24.23 36.63 -57.80
C LEU A 10 24.29 36.69 -56.30
N ASN A 11 24.25 37.89 -55.73
CA ASN A 11 24.08 38.10 -54.31
C ASN A 11 22.59 37.85 -53.97
N PHE A 12 22.29 36.68 -53.36
CA PHE A 12 21.03 36.43 -52.70
C PHE A 12 21.12 36.99 -51.29
N GLU A 13 20.61 38.17 -51.03
CA GLU A 13 20.29 38.63 -49.70
C GLU A 13 18.90 38.11 -49.32
N PRO A 14 18.75 37.23 -48.32
CA PRO A 14 17.44 36.85 -47.83
C PRO A 14 16.82 38.08 -47.11
N LYS A 15 15.83 38.71 -47.72
CA LYS A 15 14.97 39.69 -47.04
C LYS A 15 14.26 38.98 -45.88
N TYR A 16 14.90 39.01 -44.71
CA TYR A 16 14.32 38.46 -43.49
C TYR A 16 13.18 39.38 -43.05
N ASN A 17 11.94 38.90 -43.17
CA ASN A 17 10.77 39.69 -42.83
C ASN A 17 10.61 39.70 -41.30
N SER A 18 11.11 40.74 -40.64
CA SER A 18 11.13 40.89 -39.19
C SER A 18 9.75 40.77 -38.54
N GLU A 19 8.68 41.08 -39.25
CA GLU A 19 7.31 40.88 -38.76
C GLU A 19 6.91 39.42 -38.66
N ILE A 20 7.38 38.54 -39.53
CA ILE A 20 7.06 37.11 -39.49
C ILE A 20 7.76 36.45 -38.29
N VAL A 21 8.99 36.85 -37.99
CA VAL A 21 9.75 36.34 -36.87
C VAL A 21 9.13 36.80 -35.55
N LEU A 22 8.69 38.02 -35.44
CA LEU A 22 8.01 38.54 -34.24
C LEU A 22 6.65 37.85 -33.99
N ARG A 23 5.89 37.54 -35.03
CA ARG A 23 4.63 36.80 -34.91
C ARG A 23 4.89 35.35 -34.46
N THR A 24 5.83 34.64 -35.07
CA THR A 24 6.15 33.25 -34.72
C THR A 24 6.71 33.12 -33.30
N THR A 25 7.56 34.05 -32.84
CA THR A 25 8.07 34.03 -31.47
C THR A 25 7.00 34.35 -30.43
N LYS A 26 6.05 35.24 -30.75
CA LYS A 26 4.91 35.54 -29.86
C LYS A 26 3.95 34.36 -29.75
N ASP A 27 3.68 33.67 -30.83
CA ASP A 27 2.84 32.47 -30.86
C ASP A 27 3.50 31.28 -30.16
N MET A 28 4.82 31.11 -30.31
CA MET A 28 5.57 30.09 -29.57
C MET A 28 5.54 30.35 -28.04
N LYS A 29 5.77 31.60 -27.61
CA LYS A 29 5.69 31.94 -26.17
C LYS A 29 4.29 31.70 -25.59
N ARG A 30 3.23 32.00 -26.37
CA ARG A 30 1.83 31.75 -25.98
C ARG A 30 1.53 30.26 -25.88
N LYS A 31 2.03 29.43 -26.80
CA LYS A 31 1.89 27.97 -26.78
C LYS A 31 2.65 27.34 -25.62
N ILE A 32 3.87 27.81 -25.32
CA ILE A 32 4.68 27.36 -24.16
C ILE A 32 3.98 27.74 -22.86
N LEU A 33 3.40 28.92 -22.74
CA LEU A 33 2.66 29.36 -21.56
C LEU A 33 1.40 28.52 -21.34
N LEU A 34 0.66 28.18 -22.40
CA LEU A 34 -0.52 27.32 -22.32
C LEU A 34 -0.13 25.89 -21.96
N LEU A 35 0.99 25.38 -22.48
CA LEU A 35 1.51 24.05 -22.14
C LEU A 35 1.97 23.99 -20.68
N ALA A 36 2.60 25.04 -20.16
CA ALA A 36 3.00 25.13 -18.77
C ALA A 36 1.78 25.19 -17.82
N LEU A 37 0.71 25.91 -18.23
CA LEU A 37 -0.51 25.99 -17.43
C LEU A 37 -1.26 24.65 -17.35
N THR A 38 -1.23 23.84 -18.43
CA THR A 38 -1.83 22.50 -18.43
C THR A 38 -1.03 21.49 -17.61
N LEU A 39 0.30 21.64 -17.53
CA LEU A 39 1.13 20.77 -16.67
C LEU A 39 0.85 21.01 -15.18
N ILE A 40 0.56 22.24 -14.76
CA ILE A 40 0.29 22.56 -13.35
C ILE A 40 -1.05 21.97 -12.88
N THR A 41 -2.03 21.81 -13.78
CA THR A 41 -3.32 21.22 -13.43
C THR A 41 -3.28 19.70 -13.27
N PHE A 42 -2.28 19.01 -13.85
CA PHE A 42 -2.15 17.55 -13.74
C PHE A 42 -1.49 17.09 -12.45
N THR A 43 -0.76 17.95 -11.75
CA THR A 43 -0.13 17.59 -10.46
C THR A 43 -1.08 17.63 -9.27
N ALA A 44 -2.27 18.22 -9.41
CA ALA A 44 -3.26 18.33 -8.32
C ALA A 44 -4.15 17.08 -8.17
N PHE A 45 -4.14 16.14 -9.15
CA PHE A 45 -4.99 14.94 -9.10
C PHE A 45 -4.27 13.64 -8.69
N ALA A 46 -2.98 13.72 -8.32
CA ALA A 46 -2.24 12.58 -7.82
C ALA A 46 -2.21 12.51 -6.28
N GLN A 47 -3.16 13.14 -5.58
CA GLN A 47 -3.51 12.69 -4.25
C GLN A 47 -4.39 11.45 -4.43
N SER A 48 -3.73 10.29 -4.47
CA SER A 48 -4.36 9.04 -4.13
C SER A 48 -4.97 9.24 -2.74
N GLU A 49 -6.27 9.51 -2.67
CA GLU A 49 -7.03 9.30 -1.45
C GLU A 49 -6.83 7.83 -1.11
N LYS A 50 -5.89 7.59 -0.21
CA LYS A 50 -5.79 6.34 0.51
C LYS A 50 -7.09 6.26 1.28
N LEU A 51 -8.08 5.57 0.71
CA LEU A 51 -9.28 5.20 1.46
C LEU A 51 -8.79 4.59 2.78
N PRO A 52 -9.25 5.07 3.93
CA PRO A 52 -8.87 4.50 5.21
C PRO A 52 -9.46 3.10 5.32
N ILE A 53 -8.75 2.11 4.75
CA ILE A 53 -9.07 0.70 4.95
C ILE A 53 -8.37 0.27 6.23
N GLY A 54 -9.07 0.41 7.32
CA GLY A 54 -8.63 0.05 8.65
C GLY A 54 -8.22 1.24 9.52
N PRO A 55 -8.21 1.07 10.82
CA PRO A 55 -7.82 2.12 11.75
C PRO A 55 -6.41 2.60 11.42
N SER A 56 -6.25 3.92 11.28
CA SER A 56 -4.95 4.56 11.06
C SER A 56 -3.99 4.14 12.17
N SER A 57 -2.74 3.93 11.84
CA SER A 57 -1.69 3.48 12.76
C SER A 57 -1.36 4.50 13.89
N GLU A 58 -2.10 5.59 13.98
CA GLU A 58 -2.04 6.59 15.06
C GLU A 58 -3.24 6.54 16.00
N GLU A 59 -4.19 5.59 15.82
CA GLU A 59 -5.20 5.41 16.82
C GLU A 59 -4.54 5.00 18.13
N THR A 60 -4.58 5.92 19.06
CA THR A 60 -4.36 5.75 20.49
C THR A 60 -4.45 4.27 20.86
N PHE A 61 -3.35 3.74 21.41
CA PHE A 61 -3.27 2.37 21.93
C PHE A 61 -4.33 2.16 23.01
N PHE A 62 -5.61 2.10 22.61
CA PHE A 62 -6.64 1.67 23.53
C PHE A 62 -6.25 0.27 23.99
N SER A 63 -6.13 0.15 25.27
CA SER A 63 -5.90 -1.13 25.95
C SER A 63 -7.14 -2.00 25.77
N VAL A 64 -7.26 -2.67 24.62
CA VAL A 64 -8.41 -3.50 24.28
C VAL A 64 -8.07 -4.99 24.36
N PRO A 65 -9.00 -5.81 24.90
CA PRO A 65 -8.75 -7.24 25.04
C PRO A 65 -8.75 -7.99 23.69
N TYR A 66 -9.47 -7.53 22.68
CA TYR A 66 -9.58 -8.23 21.40
C TYR A 66 -9.22 -7.35 20.23
N ARG A 67 -8.52 -7.95 19.25
CA ARG A 67 -8.20 -7.31 17.96
C ARG A 67 -8.51 -8.24 16.79
N LEU A 68 -8.92 -7.65 15.65
CA LEU A 68 -9.05 -8.34 14.37
C LEU A 68 -7.86 -8.00 13.49
N TYR A 69 -7.25 -9.03 12.93
CA TYR A 69 -6.15 -8.93 11.97
C TYR A 69 -6.63 -9.45 10.61
N PRO A 70 -6.58 -8.65 9.57
CA PRO A 70 -6.95 -9.09 8.23
C PRO A 70 -5.95 -10.12 7.72
N THR A 71 -6.45 -11.11 6.99
CA THR A 71 -5.60 -12.02 6.19
C THR A 71 -5.53 -11.50 4.76
N GLN A 72 -4.70 -12.12 3.92
CA GLN A 72 -4.73 -11.83 2.48
C GLN A 72 -5.96 -12.41 1.77
N ASN A 73 -6.71 -13.29 2.43
CA ASN A 73 -8.05 -13.68 1.99
C ASN A 73 -9.05 -12.63 2.44
N MET A 74 -9.69 -11.96 1.47
CA MET A 74 -10.59 -10.84 1.74
C MET A 74 -11.77 -11.18 2.68
N TRP A 75 -12.13 -12.46 2.80
CA TRP A 75 -13.27 -12.92 3.61
C TRP A 75 -12.89 -13.35 5.02
N THR A 76 -11.59 -13.37 5.36
CA THR A 76 -11.11 -14.01 6.58
C THR A 76 -10.27 -13.06 7.44
N PHE A 77 -10.55 -13.06 8.73
CA PHE A 77 -9.78 -12.37 9.76
C PHE A 77 -9.31 -13.34 10.85
N ILE A 78 -8.24 -12.99 11.55
CA ILE A 78 -7.86 -13.64 12.79
C ILE A 78 -8.26 -12.72 13.94
N LYS A 79 -9.12 -13.21 14.84
CA LYS A 79 -9.46 -12.56 16.10
C LYS A 79 -8.49 -13.04 17.16
N LEU A 80 -7.78 -12.11 17.79
CA LEU A 80 -6.81 -12.36 18.87
C LEU A 80 -7.34 -11.82 20.18
N ASP A 81 -7.33 -12.63 21.22
CA ASP A 81 -7.34 -12.13 22.60
C ASP A 81 -5.93 -11.66 22.96
N THR A 82 -5.75 -10.36 22.98
CA THR A 82 -4.44 -9.71 23.17
C THR A 82 -3.86 -9.96 24.57
N ARG A 83 -4.67 -10.45 25.52
CA ARG A 83 -4.25 -10.70 26.91
C ARG A 83 -3.50 -12.01 27.06
N ASN A 84 -3.91 -13.06 26.33
CA ASN A 84 -3.49 -14.42 26.59
C ASN A 84 -3.12 -15.23 25.33
N GLY A 85 -3.23 -14.66 24.14
CA GLY A 85 -2.85 -15.32 22.89
C GLY A 85 -3.86 -16.35 22.36
N LYS A 86 -5.10 -16.41 22.91
CA LYS A 86 -6.17 -17.19 22.29
C LYS A 86 -6.56 -16.57 20.96
N MET A 87 -6.89 -17.40 19.98
CA MET A 87 -7.20 -16.94 18.63
C MET A 87 -8.33 -17.71 17.98
N TRP A 88 -9.06 -17.03 17.11
CA TRP A 88 -10.14 -17.57 16.29
C TRP A 88 -9.97 -17.10 14.86
N GLN A 89 -10.29 -17.96 13.91
CA GLN A 89 -10.52 -17.57 12.52
C GLN A 89 -11.97 -17.10 12.39
N VAL A 90 -12.16 -15.92 11.84
CA VAL A 90 -13.47 -15.30 11.61
C VAL A 90 -13.66 -15.14 10.12
N GLN A 91 -14.71 -15.74 9.58
CA GLN A 91 -15.09 -15.57 8.18
C GLN A 91 -16.40 -14.82 8.08
N TYR A 92 -16.42 -13.74 7.30
CA TYR A 92 -17.63 -13.03 6.96
C TYR A 92 -18.09 -13.34 5.54
N SER A 93 -19.40 -13.22 5.29
CA SER A 93 -20.00 -13.41 3.98
C SER A 93 -21.34 -12.68 3.91
N MET A 94 -21.83 -12.42 2.71
CA MET A 94 -23.20 -11.97 2.49
C MET A 94 -24.20 -13.09 2.81
N GLU A 95 -23.81 -14.33 2.58
CA GLU A 95 -24.60 -15.53 2.85
C GLU A 95 -24.39 -15.99 4.30
N SER A 96 -25.48 -16.27 5.01
CA SER A 96 -25.46 -16.64 6.44
C SER A 96 -24.70 -17.94 6.69
N GLU A 97 -24.86 -18.93 5.81
CA GLU A 97 -24.25 -20.27 5.90
C GLU A 97 -22.73 -20.23 5.77
N SER A 98 -22.21 -19.18 5.11
CA SER A 98 -20.77 -18.97 4.91
C SER A 98 -20.11 -18.12 5.99
N ARG A 99 -20.88 -17.64 6.99
CA ARG A 99 -20.35 -16.89 8.13
C ARG A 99 -20.06 -17.81 9.29
N PHE A 100 -18.82 -17.79 9.79
CA PHE A 100 -18.47 -18.60 10.95
C PHE A 100 -17.29 -18.01 11.73
N GLU A 101 -17.19 -18.43 12.98
CA GLU A 101 -16.03 -18.27 13.83
C GLU A 101 -15.59 -19.67 14.27
N THR A 102 -14.31 -19.97 14.13
CA THR A 102 -13.74 -21.26 14.53
C THR A 102 -12.42 -21.09 15.24
N ILE A 103 -12.10 -22.01 16.16
CA ILE A 103 -10.92 -21.97 16.99
C ILE A 103 -9.66 -22.14 16.15
N LEU A 104 -8.66 -21.27 16.38
CA LEU A 104 -7.30 -21.39 15.88
C LEU A 104 -6.32 -21.74 17.01
N ASN A 105 -6.44 -21.08 18.17
CA ASN A 105 -5.75 -21.44 19.41
C ASN A 105 -6.68 -21.24 20.59
N PHE A 106 -7.02 -22.31 21.30
CA PHE A 106 -7.85 -22.26 22.51
C PHE A 106 -7.03 -22.19 23.81
N THR A 107 -5.76 -22.60 23.77
CA THR A 107 -4.91 -22.66 24.96
C THR A 107 -4.31 -21.28 25.23
N PRO A 108 -4.50 -20.71 26.45
CA PRO A 108 -3.79 -19.50 26.82
C PRO A 108 -2.28 -19.73 26.82
N LEU A 109 -1.53 -18.78 26.29
CA LEU A 109 -0.05 -18.85 26.25
C LEU A 109 0.60 -18.30 27.53
N VAL A 110 -0.22 -17.76 28.44
CA VAL A 110 0.19 -17.27 29.76
C VAL A 110 -0.85 -17.63 30.80
N VAL A 111 -0.44 -17.70 32.03
CA VAL A 111 -1.34 -17.90 33.19
C VAL A 111 -2.21 -16.66 33.40
N LYS A 112 -3.38 -16.84 34.00
CA LYS A 112 -4.40 -15.80 34.16
C LYS A 112 -3.88 -14.54 34.87
N GLU A 113 -3.01 -14.70 35.85
CA GLU A 113 -2.42 -13.61 36.63
C GLU A 113 -1.48 -12.71 35.81
N LYS A 114 -1.01 -13.22 34.67
CA LYS A 114 -0.14 -12.51 33.73
C LYS A 114 -0.89 -11.96 32.52
N GLU A 115 -2.21 -12.11 32.45
CA GLU A 115 -3.03 -11.58 31.37
C GLU A 115 -3.09 -10.05 31.45
N VAL A 116 -2.60 -9.37 30.39
CA VAL A 116 -2.61 -7.92 30.28
C VAL A 116 -3.04 -7.55 28.87
N ASN A 117 -3.93 -6.55 28.74
CA ASN A 117 -4.35 -6.03 27.43
C ASN A 117 -3.13 -5.60 26.59
N ASN A 118 -3.20 -5.87 25.30
CA ASN A 118 -2.13 -5.60 24.33
C ASN A 118 -0.82 -6.39 24.57
N ARG A 119 -0.81 -7.43 25.40
CA ARG A 119 0.36 -8.29 25.59
C ARG A 119 0.75 -9.01 24.29
N PHE A 120 -0.22 -9.54 23.56
CA PHE A 120 0.00 -10.29 22.33
C PHE A 120 -0.39 -9.47 21.11
N THR A 121 0.39 -9.60 20.02
CA THR A 121 0.12 -9.00 18.73
C THR A 121 0.49 -9.95 17.60
N LEU A 122 -0.20 -9.83 16.43
CA LEU A 122 0.07 -10.62 15.23
C LEU A 122 0.76 -9.76 14.18
N TYR A 123 1.77 -10.33 13.54
CA TYR A 123 2.44 -9.75 12.39
C TYR A 123 2.20 -10.63 11.15
N PRO A 124 1.63 -10.11 10.07
CA PRO A 124 1.48 -10.88 8.85
C PRO A 124 2.85 -11.20 8.26
N THR A 125 2.94 -12.37 7.62
CA THR A 125 4.12 -12.75 6.83
C THR A 125 3.83 -12.63 5.33
N GLN A 126 4.83 -12.88 4.49
CA GLN A 126 4.60 -12.95 3.04
C GLN A 126 3.82 -14.21 2.63
N ASN A 127 3.83 -15.26 3.46
CA ASN A 127 2.97 -16.42 3.27
C ASN A 127 1.55 -16.07 3.70
N ILE A 128 0.60 -16.16 2.77
CA ILE A 128 -0.81 -15.78 2.97
C ILE A 128 -1.51 -16.52 4.13
N TYR A 129 -1.01 -17.69 4.51
CA TYR A 129 -1.60 -18.52 5.57
C TYR A 129 -0.93 -18.36 6.92
N THR A 130 0.14 -17.56 7.03
CA THR A 130 0.92 -17.50 8.27
C THR A 130 1.06 -16.10 8.86
N PHE A 131 1.10 -16.08 10.20
CA PHE A 131 1.44 -14.92 11.01
C PHE A 131 2.54 -15.28 12.01
N ILE A 132 3.23 -14.28 12.52
CA ILE A 132 4.05 -14.38 13.73
C ILE A 132 3.25 -13.75 14.86
N LEU A 133 2.97 -14.53 15.92
CA LEU A 133 2.46 -14.02 17.17
C LEU A 133 3.63 -13.64 18.06
N LEU A 134 3.59 -12.44 18.62
CA LEU A 134 4.60 -11.93 19.56
C LEU A 134 3.97 -11.67 20.92
N ASP A 135 4.57 -12.20 21.97
CA ASP A 135 4.42 -11.73 23.35
C ASP A 135 5.31 -10.49 23.54
N GLN A 136 4.70 -9.31 23.59
CA GLN A 136 5.42 -8.04 23.69
C GLN A 136 6.06 -7.79 25.08
N ILE A 137 5.76 -8.64 26.06
CA ILE A 137 6.32 -8.55 27.42
C ILE A 137 7.51 -9.49 27.60
N GLU A 138 7.35 -10.77 27.23
CA GLU A 138 8.41 -11.78 27.40
C GLU A 138 9.24 -12.01 26.12
N GLY A 139 8.88 -11.39 25.00
CA GLY A 139 9.60 -11.51 23.71
C GLY A 139 9.45 -12.86 23.03
N LYS A 140 8.61 -13.76 23.55
CA LYS A 140 8.36 -15.07 22.95
C LYS A 140 7.57 -14.94 21.65
N THR A 141 7.87 -15.83 20.71
CA THR A 141 7.20 -15.82 19.39
C THR A 141 6.66 -17.19 19.02
N TRP A 142 5.59 -17.20 18.24
CA TRP A 142 4.97 -18.41 17.69
C TRP A 142 4.66 -18.19 16.21
N GLN A 143 4.87 -19.25 15.43
CA GLN A 143 4.28 -19.33 14.09
C GLN A 143 2.80 -19.69 14.24
N VAL A 144 1.94 -18.91 13.63
CA VAL A 144 0.50 -19.13 13.56
C VAL A 144 0.13 -19.44 12.11
N GLN A 145 -0.44 -20.61 11.87
CA GLN A 145 -0.95 -21.00 10.55
C GLN A 145 -2.46 -21.16 10.62
N TRP A 146 -3.16 -20.38 9.81
CA TRP A 146 -4.61 -20.50 9.65
C TRP A 146 -4.95 -21.28 8.38
N SER A 147 -6.13 -21.93 8.38
CA SER A 147 -6.62 -22.65 7.20
C SER A 147 -8.12 -22.86 7.30
N THR A 148 -8.79 -23.02 6.15
CA THR A 148 -10.17 -23.51 6.10
C THR A 148 -10.28 -24.96 6.56
N LYS A 149 -9.20 -25.74 6.44
CA LYS A 149 -9.11 -27.13 6.91
C LYS A 149 -8.49 -27.17 8.30
N LEU A 150 -9.16 -27.86 9.22
CA LEU A 150 -8.74 -27.94 10.63
C LEU A 150 -7.34 -28.54 10.79
N GLU A 151 -7.03 -29.60 10.06
CA GLU A 151 -5.76 -30.32 10.10
C GLU A 151 -4.55 -29.48 9.68
N ASN A 152 -4.79 -28.37 8.99
CA ASN A 152 -3.72 -27.45 8.55
C ASN A 152 -3.58 -26.22 9.46
N ARG A 153 -4.28 -26.17 10.59
CA ARG A 153 -4.15 -25.10 11.58
C ARG A 153 -3.10 -25.43 12.60
N ALA A 154 -2.24 -24.49 12.91
CA ALA A 154 -1.18 -24.71 13.90
C ALA A 154 -0.78 -23.41 14.59
N VAL A 155 -0.44 -23.52 15.88
CA VAL A 155 0.25 -22.49 16.64
C VAL A 155 1.42 -23.16 17.33
N VAL A 156 2.63 -22.92 16.85
CA VAL A 156 3.85 -23.58 17.32
C VAL A 156 4.88 -22.56 17.76
N PRO A 157 5.55 -22.77 18.92
CA PRO A 157 6.58 -21.86 19.39
C PRO A 157 7.76 -21.81 18.41
N ILE A 158 8.31 -20.62 18.19
CA ILE A 158 9.58 -20.42 17.53
C ILE A 158 10.64 -20.46 18.62
N VAL A 159 11.44 -21.52 18.62
CA VAL A 159 12.46 -21.78 19.65
C VAL A 159 13.65 -20.86 19.41
N GLN A 160 14.15 -20.25 20.48
CA GLN A 160 15.41 -19.50 20.52
C GLN A 160 16.55 -20.41 20.93
#